data_f46f083ba126c45570f335ddf5402feb
#
_entry.id   f46f083ba126c45570f335ddf5402feb
#
_cell.length_a   1.000
_cell.length_b   1.000
_cell.length_c   1.000
_cell.angle_alpha   90.00
_cell.angle_beta   90.00
_cell.angle_gamma   90.00
#
_symmetry.space_group_name_H-M   'P 1'
#
loop_
_entity.id
_entity.type
_entity.pdbx_description
1 polymer ?
#
loop_
_entity_poly.entity_id
_entity_poly.type
_entity_poly.pdbx_seq_one_letter_code
_entity_poly.pdbx_strand_id
1 'polypeptide(L)'
;MCIRDRGCAVDFQTEGDFPKYGNDDPRADEFAVWLLKTFMEKIKKNHTYRNSEPTTSVLTITSNVVYGKATGALPDGRAAYTPFAPGASPSYGAEKSGLLASLNSVAKLPYEYALDGISNTQTMAPSALGHNLDEQKKTLVRVMDGYFDRGAHHLNVNVFGTEKLLDAQAHPEKPEYANFTIRVSGYAVKFISLTKEQQDDVIARTCHKSL
;
A
#
# COMPACT_ATOMS: atom_id res chain seq x y z
N MET A 1 2.43 -20.29 23.93
CA MET A 1 1.86 -18.98 23.62
C MET A 1 1.46 -18.98 22.17
N CYS A 2 0.18 -18.97 21.89
CA CYS A 2 -0.52 -19.46 20.69
C CYS A 2 -0.39 -18.65 19.39
N ILE A 3 0.77 -18.12 19.06
CA ILE A 3 0.98 -17.52 17.73
C ILE A 3 1.27 -18.58 16.66
N ARG A 4 1.38 -19.85 17.06
CA ARG A 4 1.59 -20.98 16.12
C ARG A 4 0.30 -21.63 15.64
N ASP A 5 -0.82 -21.34 16.27
CA ASP A 5 -2.09 -21.97 15.92
C ASP A 5 -2.77 -21.18 14.80
N ARG A 6 -2.63 -21.65 13.58
CA ARG A 6 -3.26 -21.05 12.40
C ARG A 6 -4.78 -20.94 12.56
N GLY A 7 -5.39 -21.79 13.38
CA GLY A 7 -6.80 -21.73 13.71
C GLY A 7 -7.18 -20.42 14.39
N CYS A 8 -6.46 -20.03 15.43
CA CYS A 8 -6.79 -18.84 16.23
C CYS A 8 -6.79 -17.53 15.42
N ALA A 9 -5.85 -17.38 14.48
CA ALA A 9 -5.78 -16.17 13.63
C ALA A 9 -6.84 -16.18 12.52
N VAL A 10 -7.19 -17.37 12.00
CA VAL A 10 -8.24 -17.54 10.99
C VAL A 10 -9.62 -17.32 11.62
N ASP A 11 -9.84 -17.87 12.82
CA ASP A 11 -11.11 -17.71 13.54
C ASP A 11 -11.37 -16.25 13.90
N PHE A 12 -10.32 -15.52 14.34
CA PHE A 12 -10.42 -14.10 14.64
C PHE A 12 -10.78 -13.23 13.41
N GLN A 13 -10.37 -13.64 12.21
CA GLN A 13 -10.74 -12.96 10.97
C GLN A 13 -12.14 -13.32 10.47
N THR A 14 -12.62 -14.54 10.73
CA THR A 14 -13.88 -15.05 10.22
C THR A 14 -15.07 -14.79 11.14
N GLU A 15 -14.84 -14.66 12.45
CA GLU A 15 -15.89 -14.50 13.44
C GLU A 15 -16.27 -13.04 13.77
N GLY A 16 -15.54 -12.05 13.25
CA GLY A 16 -15.81 -10.64 13.53
C GLY A 16 -15.86 -9.78 12.29
N ASP A 17 -16.84 -8.88 12.22
CA ASP A 17 -16.86 -7.77 11.27
C ASP A 17 -15.86 -6.69 11.71
N PHE A 18 -14.57 -7.03 11.64
CA PHE A 18 -13.51 -6.10 11.98
C PHE A 18 -13.26 -5.15 10.81
N PRO A 19 -13.32 -3.84 11.04
CA PRO A 19 -13.04 -2.85 10.01
C PRO A 19 -11.60 -3.01 9.52
N LYS A 20 -11.43 -2.98 8.20
CA LYS A 20 -10.12 -3.04 7.56
C LYS A 20 -9.72 -1.66 7.06
N TYR A 21 -8.49 -1.26 7.33
CA TYR A 21 -7.92 -0.02 6.79
C TYR A 21 -7.92 -0.04 5.26
N GLY A 22 -8.26 1.12 4.65
CA GLY A 22 -8.38 1.24 3.20
C GLY A 22 -9.81 1.16 2.67
N ASN A 23 -10.82 1.27 3.55
CA ASN A 23 -12.24 1.21 3.18
C ASN A 23 -13.03 2.47 3.61
N ASP A 24 -12.32 3.54 3.99
CA ASP A 24 -12.91 4.78 4.50
C ASP A 24 -13.77 4.57 5.78
N ASP A 25 -13.43 3.54 6.56
CA ASP A 25 -14.11 3.22 7.81
C ASP A 25 -13.42 3.96 8.97
N PRO A 26 -14.13 4.86 9.67
CA PRO A 26 -13.53 5.66 10.74
C PRO A 26 -12.95 4.82 11.86
N ARG A 27 -13.50 3.63 12.14
CA ARG A 27 -13.01 2.74 13.21
C ARG A 27 -11.58 2.26 12.95
N ALA A 28 -11.23 1.97 11.68
CA ALA A 28 -9.89 1.58 11.30
C ALA A 28 -8.98 2.79 11.07
N ASP A 29 -9.50 3.82 10.40
CA ASP A 29 -8.73 5.01 10.03
C ASP A 29 -8.33 5.84 11.24
N GLU A 30 -9.24 6.06 12.21
CA GLU A 30 -8.93 6.76 13.47
C GLU A 30 -7.87 6.03 14.30
N PHE A 31 -7.88 4.69 14.27
CA PHE A 31 -6.86 3.91 14.94
C PHE A 31 -5.48 4.09 14.27
N ALA A 32 -5.42 4.13 12.94
CA ALA A 32 -4.18 4.39 12.20
C ALA A 32 -3.63 5.80 12.50
N VAL A 33 -4.51 6.80 12.52
CA VAL A 33 -4.17 8.18 12.91
C VAL A 33 -3.64 8.25 14.33
N TRP A 34 -4.34 7.63 15.29
CA TRP A 34 -3.93 7.59 16.68
C TRP A 34 -2.56 6.92 16.86
N LEU A 35 -2.34 5.80 16.15
CA LEU A 35 -1.08 5.07 16.23
C LEU A 35 0.11 5.93 15.79
N LEU A 36 -0.01 6.58 14.63
CA LEU A 36 1.05 7.44 14.09
C LEU A 36 1.31 8.64 14.98
N LYS A 37 0.26 9.33 15.46
CA LYS A 37 0.40 10.45 16.41
C LYS A 37 1.10 10.01 17.69
N THR A 38 0.62 8.92 18.29
CA THR A 38 1.19 8.39 19.54
C THR A 38 2.67 8.02 19.37
N PHE A 39 3.01 7.39 18.26
CA PHE A 39 4.40 7.04 17.95
C PHE A 39 5.27 8.31 17.87
N MET A 40 4.85 9.32 17.12
CA MET A 40 5.58 10.58 16.95
C MET A 40 5.73 11.34 18.26
N GLU A 41 4.68 11.43 19.06
CA GLU A 41 4.72 12.05 20.40
C GLU A 41 5.71 11.36 21.35
N LYS A 42 5.89 10.04 21.17
CA LYS A 42 6.87 9.29 21.98
C LYS A 42 8.30 9.54 21.51
N ILE A 43 8.57 9.48 20.22
CA ILE A 43 9.93 9.66 19.70
C ILE A 43 10.42 11.10 19.85
N LYS A 44 9.56 12.10 19.71
CA LYS A 44 9.90 13.53 19.92
C LYS A 44 10.37 13.87 21.36
N LYS A 45 10.13 12.98 22.31
CA LYS A 45 10.66 13.14 23.68
C LYS A 45 12.17 12.90 23.78
N ASN A 46 12.77 12.37 22.73
CA ASN A 46 14.18 12.05 22.65
C ASN A 46 14.85 12.91 21.58
N HIS A 47 16.06 13.35 21.84
CA HIS A 47 16.88 14.03 20.85
C HIS A 47 17.87 13.05 20.20
N THR A 48 18.20 13.28 18.96
CA THR A 48 19.22 12.52 18.25
C THR A 48 20.62 13.00 18.65
N TYR A 49 21.65 12.32 18.11
CA TYR A 49 23.07 12.58 18.44
C TYR A 49 23.47 14.06 18.41
N ARG A 50 22.94 14.88 17.50
CA ARG A 50 23.28 16.31 17.37
C ARG A 50 22.22 17.23 17.96
N ASN A 51 21.47 16.75 18.94
CA ASN A 51 20.35 17.46 19.54
C ASN A 51 19.27 17.87 18.53
N SER A 52 19.15 17.13 17.41
CA SER A 52 18.09 17.30 16.44
C SER A 52 16.84 16.51 16.83
N GLU A 53 15.68 16.95 16.36
CA GLU A 53 14.43 16.22 16.55
C GLU A 53 14.36 15.01 15.63
N PRO A 54 13.92 13.84 16.11
CA PRO A 54 13.64 12.70 15.25
C PRO A 54 12.41 12.96 14.38
N THR A 55 12.49 12.54 13.12
CA THR A 55 11.39 12.54 12.17
C THR A 55 10.99 11.12 11.80
N THR A 56 9.88 10.93 11.11
CA THR A 56 9.45 9.62 10.64
C THR A 56 8.90 9.67 9.22
N SER A 57 9.03 8.55 8.54
CA SER A 57 8.33 8.25 7.29
C SER A 57 7.48 7.00 7.45
N VAL A 58 6.42 6.90 6.63
CA VAL A 58 5.68 5.66 6.41
C VAL A 58 6.04 5.14 5.04
N LEU A 59 7.15 4.40 4.97
CA LEU A 59 7.76 3.95 3.73
C LEU A 59 8.42 2.58 3.92
N THR A 60 8.31 1.69 2.94
CA THR A 60 8.96 0.37 2.98
C THR A 60 9.95 0.13 1.84
N ILE A 61 9.87 0.88 0.75
CA ILE A 61 10.56 0.58 -0.51
C ILE A 61 10.21 -0.88 -0.94
N THR A 62 11.18 -1.76 -1.15
CA THR A 62 10.99 -3.21 -1.35
C THR A 62 11.23 -4.04 -0.09
N SER A 63 11.49 -3.38 1.04
CA SER A 63 11.77 -4.06 2.32
C SER A 63 10.54 -4.74 2.92
N ASN A 64 9.34 -4.38 2.46
CA ASN A 64 8.10 -5.05 2.83
C ASN A 64 8.15 -6.57 2.61
N VAL A 65 8.79 -7.04 1.54
CA VAL A 65 9.00 -8.47 1.25
C VAL A 65 9.95 -9.08 2.28
N VAL A 66 11.10 -8.44 2.51
CA VAL A 66 12.14 -8.93 3.43
C VAL A 66 11.65 -8.96 4.88
N TYR A 67 11.00 -7.90 5.33
CA TYR A 67 10.42 -7.83 6.69
C TYR A 67 9.29 -8.84 6.86
N GLY A 68 8.46 -9.01 5.84
CA GLY A 68 7.41 -10.01 5.84
C GLY A 68 7.95 -11.42 5.99
N LYS A 69 9.03 -11.79 5.30
CA LYS A 69 9.70 -13.08 5.42
C LYS A 69 10.23 -13.37 6.83
N ALA A 70 10.67 -12.35 7.54
CA ALA A 70 11.20 -12.48 8.90
C ALA A 70 10.09 -12.48 9.98
N THR A 71 8.83 -12.24 9.61
CA THR A 71 7.74 -12.05 10.57
C THR A 71 6.75 -13.23 10.54
N GLY A 72 6.42 -13.75 11.73
CA GLY A 72 5.39 -14.77 11.91
C GLY A 72 3.98 -14.27 11.59
N ALA A 73 2.97 -15.11 11.82
CA ALA A 73 1.57 -14.73 11.68
C ALA A 73 1.20 -13.62 12.68
N LEU A 74 0.32 -12.72 12.27
CA LEU A 74 -0.17 -11.61 13.09
C LEU A 74 -1.65 -11.84 13.48
N PRO A 75 -2.10 -11.22 14.59
CA PRO A 75 -3.48 -11.36 15.05
C PRO A 75 -4.54 -10.82 14.07
N ASP A 76 -4.16 -9.91 13.18
CA ASP A 76 -5.02 -9.36 12.11
C ASP A 76 -5.31 -10.37 10.98
N GLY A 77 -4.72 -11.58 11.08
CA GLY A 77 -4.86 -12.67 10.12
C GLY A 77 -3.81 -12.69 9.02
N ARG A 78 -2.82 -11.81 9.07
CA ARG A 78 -1.69 -11.89 8.16
C ARG A 78 -0.97 -13.24 8.35
N ALA A 79 -0.84 -14.02 7.28
CA ALA A 79 -0.12 -15.29 7.31
C ALA A 79 1.38 -15.07 7.56
N ALA A 80 2.01 -16.03 8.24
CA ALA A 80 3.45 -16.01 8.46
C ALA A 80 4.21 -15.93 7.13
N TYR A 81 5.29 -15.17 7.13
CA TYR A 81 6.23 -15.05 6.02
C TYR A 81 5.70 -14.39 4.74
N THR A 82 4.48 -13.84 4.77
CA THR A 82 3.94 -13.05 3.66
C THR A 82 4.46 -11.60 3.69
N PRO A 83 4.57 -10.90 2.54
CA PRO A 83 4.96 -9.50 2.51
C PRO A 83 4.04 -8.60 3.35
N PHE A 84 4.60 -7.52 3.90
CA PHE A 84 3.80 -6.42 4.42
C PHE A 84 3.26 -5.56 3.28
N ALA A 85 2.27 -4.72 3.57
CA ALA A 85 1.82 -3.69 2.64
C ALA A 85 2.95 -2.68 2.32
N PRO A 86 3.01 -2.12 1.11
CA PRO A 86 4.01 -1.14 0.76
C PRO A 86 3.65 0.25 1.32
N GLY A 87 4.50 0.79 2.18
CA GLY A 87 4.29 2.11 2.80
C GLY A 87 3.00 2.17 3.60
N ALA A 88 2.19 3.20 3.36
CA ALA A 88 0.88 3.40 3.98
C ALA A 88 -0.28 2.78 3.19
N SER A 89 0.00 2.05 2.11
CA SER A 89 -1.05 1.36 1.36
C SER A 89 -1.72 0.29 2.24
N PRO A 90 -3.01 0.04 2.08
CA PRO A 90 -3.69 -1.03 2.78
C PRO A 90 -3.10 -2.41 2.49
N SER A 91 -3.32 -3.36 3.39
CA SER A 91 -2.90 -4.75 3.19
C SER A 91 -3.64 -5.37 2.01
N TYR A 92 -2.97 -6.29 1.30
CA TYR A 92 -3.52 -6.94 0.12
C TYR A 92 -4.86 -7.60 0.39
N GLY A 93 -5.87 -7.26 -0.43
CA GLY A 93 -7.23 -7.75 -0.29
C GLY A 93 -8.04 -7.13 0.86
N ALA A 94 -7.49 -6.19 1.62
CA ALA A 94 -8.21 -5.46 2.67
C ALA A 94 -9.16 -4.39 2.10
N GLU A 95 -8.72 -3.72 1.04
CA GLU A 95 -9.48 -2.64 0.35
C GLU A 95 -10.55 -3.25 -0.58
N LYS A 96 -11.79 -3.18 -0.15
CA LYS A 96 -12.95 -3.73 -0.88
C LYS A 96 -13.93 -2.66 -1.34
N SER A 97 -13.79 -1.44 -0.83
CA SER A 97 -14.71 -0.32 -1.08
C SER A 97 -14.30 0.58 -2.27
N GLY A 98 -13.36 0.13 -3.08
CA GLY A 98 -12.88 0.84 -4.26
C GLY A 98 -11.70 1.78 -4.00
N LEU A 99 -11.19 2.37 -5.10
CA LEU A 99 -10.01 3.23 -5.08
C LEU A 99 -10.18 4.47 -4.19
N LEU A 100 -11.33 5.15 -4.30
CA LEU A 100 -11.55 6.40 -3.56
C LEU A 100 -11.60 6.18 -2.06
N ALA A 101 -12.18 5.08 -1.60
CA ALA A 101 -12.18 4.72 -0.19
C ALA A 101 -10.76 4.43 0.32
N SER A 102 -9.94 3.72 -0.46
CA SER A 102 -8.54 3.47 -0.14
C SER A 102 -7.75 4.78 -0.03
N LEU A 103 -7.88 5.67 -1.00
CA LEU A 103 -7.24 6.98 -0.98
C LEU A 103 -7.70 7.84 0.21
N ASN A 104 -9.01 7.83 0.52
CA ASN A 104 -9.56 8.56 1.66
C ASN A 104 -8.97 8.08 2.99
N SER A 105 -8.85 6.77 3.20
CA SER A 105 -8.21 6.23 4.40
C SER A 105 -6.78 6.72 4.57
N VAL A 106 -5.98 6.70 3.49
CA VAL A 106 -4.58 7.16 3.53
C VAL A 106 -4.50 8.68 3.71
N ALA A 107 -5.40 9.45 3.09
CA ALA A 107 -5.41 10.91 3.20
C ALA A 107 -5.76 11.42 4.62
N LYS A 108 -6.39 10.59 5.47
CA LYS A 108 -6.65 10.92 6.88
C LYS A 108 -5.43 10.85 7.77
N LEU A 109 -4.36 10.20 7.33
CA LEU A 109 -3.15 10.09 8.13
C LEU A 109 -2.58 11.50 8.44
N PRO A 110 -2.02 11.71 9.63
CA PRO A 110 -1.53 13.01 10.04
C PRO A 110 -0.16 13.31 9.40
N TYR A 111 -0.18 13.85 8.19
CA TYR A 111 1.02 14.17 7.41
C TYR A 111 1.96 15.14 8.12
N GLU A 112 1.42 16.04 8.94
CA GLU A 112 2.18 16.98 9.76
C GLU A 112 3.06 16.30 10.84
N TYR A 113 2.79 15.03 11.14
CA TYR A 113 3.60 14.23 12.06
C TYR A 113 4.65 13.38 11.35
N ALA A 114 4.50 13.12 10.05
CA ALA A 114 5.39 12.29 9.27
C ALA A 114 6.18 13.13 8.26
N LEU A 115 7.12 13.94 8.77
CA LEU A 115 7.85 14.95 7.99
C LEU A 115 8.73 14.36 6.89
N ASP A 116 9.13 13.09 6.99
CA ASP A 116 9.88 12.37 5.94
C ASP A 116 8.96 11.73 4.88
N GLY A 117 7.63 11.94 5.00
CA GLY A 117 6.63 11.56 4.02
C GLY A 117 5.88 10.26 4.32
N ILE A 118 4.73 10.14 3.68
CA ILE A 118 3.85 8.97 3.73
C ILE A 118 3.70 8.44 2.31
N SER A 119 4.27 7.26 2.02
CA SER A 119 4.21 6.65 0.70
C SER A 119 2.90 5.89 0.50
N ASN A 120 2.18 6.23 -0.57
CA ASN A 120 1.02 5.48 -1.04
C ASN A 120 1.24 5.02 -2.48
N THR A 121 0.98 3.75 -2.77
CA THR A 121 1.10 3.15 -4.09
C THR A 121 -0.20 2.46 -4.45
N GLN A 122 -0.83 2.90 -5.51
CA GLN A 122 -2.10 2.36 -6.00
C GLN A 122 -1.95 1.78 -7.41
N THR A 123 -2.58 0.64 -7.65
CA THR A 123 -2.69 0.04 -8.97
C THR A 123 -4.15 0.04 -9.40
N MET A 124 -4.42 0.53 -10.59
CA MET A 124 -5.76 0.60 -11.13
C MET A 124 -5.81 0.09 -12.58
N ALA A 125 -6.87 -0.63 -12.90
CA ALA A 125 -7.12 -1.05 -14.27
C ALA A 125 -7.47 0.16 -15.12
N PRO A 126 -7.02 0.24 -16.40
CA PRO A 126 -7.38 1.34 -17.29
C PRO A 126 -8.89 1.54 -17.41
N SER A 127 -9.67 0.46 -17.40
CA SER A 127 -11.14 0.49 -17.47
C SER A 127 -11.81 1.17 -16.26
N ALA A 128 -11.15 1.19 -15.10
CA ALA A 128 -11.66 1.91 -13.93
C ALA A 128 -11.62 3.43 -14.10
N LEU A 129 -10.74 3.92 -14.97
CA LEU A 129 -10.57 5.35 -15.24
C LEU A 129 -11.42 5.87 -16.38
N GLY A 130 -11.95 5.01 -17.25
CA GLY A 130 -12.79 5.40 -18.39
C GLY A 130 -12.59 4.53 -19.63
N HIS A 131 -13.39 4.77 -20.65
CA HIS A 131 -13.43 3.96 -21.88
C HIS A 131 -12.40 4.36 -22.95
N ASN A 132 -11.87 5.57 -22.85
CA ASN A 132 -10.87 6.09 -23.78
C ASN A 132 -9.79 6.88 -23.04
N LEU A 133 -8.68 7.15 -23.71
CA LEU A 133 -7.50 7.77 -23.11
C LEU A 133 -7.79 9.16 -22.52
N ASP A 134 -8.68 9.95 -23.13
CA ASP A 134 -8.99 11.30 -22.66
C ASP A 134 -9.86 11.27 -21.38
N GLU A 135 -10.80 10.33 -21.30
CA GLU A 135 -11.53 10.08 -20.07
C GLU A 135 -10.61 9.60 -18.96
N GLN A 136 -9.74 8.63 -19.24
CA GLN A 136 -8.78 8.09 -18.29
C GLN A 136 -7.88 9.18 -17.71
N LYS A 137 -7.34 10.06 -18.56
CA LYS A 137 -6.53 11.20 -18.12
C LYS A 137 -7.31 12.13 -17.21
N LYS A 138 -8.52 12.55 -17.63
CA LYS A 138 -9.36 13.47 -16.84
C LYS A 138 -9.77 12.86 -15.50
N THR A 139 -10.12 11.58 -15.49
CA THR A 139 -10.48 10.87 -14.27
C THR A 139 -9.30 10.75 -13.33
N LEU A 140 -8.12 10.38 -13.85
CA LEU A 140 -6.91 10.29 -13.04
C LEU A 140 -6.54 11.64 -12.40
N VAL A 141 -6.59 12.74 -13.17
CA VAL A 141 -6.34 14.09 -12.63
C VAL A 141 -7.31 14.40 -11.50
N ARG A 142 -8.61 14.18 -11.68
CA ARG A 142 -9.64 14.44 -10.64
C ARG A 142 -9.42 13.61 -9.37
N VAL A 143 -9.03 12.35 -9.54
CA VAL A 143 -8.70 11.47 -8.41
C VAL A 143 -7.49 12.00 -7.64
N MET A 144 -6.45 12.42 -8.36
CA MET A 144 -5.23 12.99 -7.76
C MET A 144 -5.52 14.31 -7.07
N ASP A 145 -6.25 15.22 -7.72
CA ASP A 145 -6.64 16.52 -7.14
C ASP A 145 -7.43 16.31 -5.85
N GLY A 146 -8.46 15.44 -5.86
CA GLY A 146 -9.26 15.16 -4.68
C GLY A 146 -8.46 14.50 -3.54
N TYR A 147 -7.44 13.72 -3.85
CA TYR A 147 -6.55 13.14 -2.85
C TYR A 147 -5.62 14.20 -2.23
N PHE A 148 -5.03 15.06 -3.05
CA PHE A 148 -4.13 16.10 -2.58
C PHE A 148 -4.86 17.23 -1.85
N ASP A 149 -6.07 17.59 -2.27
CA ASP A 149 -6.93 18.56 -1.58
C ASP A 149 -7.29 18.13 -0.14
N ARG A 150 -7.21 16.84 0.16
CA ARG A 150 -7.37 16.31 1.51
C ARG A 150 -6.11 16.38 2.39
N GLY A 151 -5.02 16.97 1.89
CA GLY A 151 -3.76 17.16 2.60
C GLY A 151 -2.72 16.06 2.37
N ALA A 152 -3.05 15.01 1.62
CA ALA A 152 -2.04 14.04 1.18
C ALA A 152 -1.10 14.68 0.14
N HIS A 153 0.15 14.21 0.05
CA HIS A 153 1.12 14.82 -0.87
C HIS A 153 2.06 13.80 -1.54
N HIS A 154 1.72 12.51 -1.49
CA HIS A 154 2.47 11.48 -2.20
C HIS A 154 1.55 10.37 -2.71
N LEU A 155 1.60 10.12 -4.01
CA LEU A 155 0.88 9.03 -4.66
C LEU A 155 1.72 8.45 -5.81
N ASN A 156 2.03 7.16 -5.73
CA ASN A 156 2.52 6.39 -6.86
C ASN A 156 1.34 5.71 -7.56
N VAL A 157 1.25 5.88 -8.86
CA VAL A 157 0.15 5.32 -9.66
C VAL A 157 0.70 4.32 -10.67
N ASN A 158 0.10 3.14 -10.70
CA ASN A 158 0.25 2.14 -11.74
C ASN A 158 -1.08 2.00 -12.48
N VAL A 159 -1.07 2.13 -13.81
CA VAL A 159 -2.27 1.98 -14.64
C VAL A 159 -2.07 0.80 -15.59
N PHE A 160 -2.43 -0.39 -15.11
CA PHE A 160 -2.43 -1.64 -15.89
C PHE A 160 -3.24 -2.72 -15.16
N GLY A 161 -3.65 -3.76 -15.90
CA GLY A 161 -4.32 -4.92 -15.30
C GLY A 161 -3.32 -5.95 -14.77
N THR A 162 -3.76 -6.79 -13.85
CA THR A 162 -2.98 -7.89 -13.28
C THR A 162 -2.54 -8.90 -14.34
N GLU A 163 -3.34 -9.08 -15.40
CA GLU A 163 -3.06 -9.98 -16.51
C GLU A 163 -1.74 -9.62 -17.21
N LYS A 164 -1.45 -8.33 -17.35
CA LYS A 164 -0.19 -7.85 -17.94
C LYS A 164 1.04 -8.20 -17.10
N LEU A 165 0.91 -8.15 -15.78
CA LEU A 165 1.98 -8.55 -14.86
C LEU A 165 2.24 -10.05 -14.94
N LEU A 166 1.17 -10.87 -14.97
CA LEU A 166 1.27 -12.32 -15.09
C LEU A 166 1.91 -12.72 -16.42
N ASP A 167 1.53 -12.09 -17.52
CA ASP A 167 2.13 -12.37 -18.82
C ASP A 167 3.61 -11.93 -18.87
N ALA A 168 3.95 -10.77 -18.30
CA ALA A 168 5.32 -10.31 -18.21
C ALA A 168 6.22 -11.20 -17.32
N GLN A 169 5.64 -11.81 -16.27
CA GLN A 169 6.35 -12.78 -15.44
C GLN A 169 6.57 -14.10 -16.16
N ALA A 170 5.58 -14.56 -16.92
CA ALA A 170 5.65 -15.82 -17.65
C ALA A 170 6.53 -15.73 -18.92
N HIS A 171 6.60 -14.55 -19.53
CA HIS A 171 7.27 -14.31 -20.83
C HIS A 171 8.18 -13.07 -20.79
N PRO A 172 9.19 -13.05 -19.90
CA PRO A 172 10.07 -11.88 -19.74
C PRO A 172 10.90 -11.53 -20.98
N GLU A 173 11.02 -12.49 -21.91
CA GLU A 173 11.76 -12.37 -23.18
C GLU A 173 11.02 -11.53 -24.23
N LYS A 174 9.71 -11.28 -24.07
CA LYS A 174 8.94 -10.49 -25.04
C LYS A 174 9.48 -9.05 -25.13
N PRO A 175 9.71 -8.50 -26.32
CA PRO A 175 10.28 -7.16 -26.50
C PRO A 175 9.47 -6.05 -25.80
N GLU A 176 8.15 -6.22 -25.70
CA GLU A 176 7.24 -5.28 -25.07
C GLU A 176 7.45 -5.13 -23.54
N TYR A 177 8.06 -6.16 -22.90
CA TYR A 177 8.36 -6.13 -21.47
C TYR A 177 9.78 -5.65 -21.14
N ALA A 178 10.66 -5.53 -22.13
CA ALA A 178 12.04 -5.09 -21.93
C ALA A 178 12.15 -3.74 -21.18
N ASN A 179 11.16 -2.86 -21.38
CA ASN A 179 11.08 -1.56 -20.73
C ASN A 179 9.79 -1.38 -19.91
N PHE A 180 9.08 -2.46 -19.59
CA PHE A 180 7.89 -2.39 -18.77
C PHE A 180 8.25 -2.01 -17.34
N THR A 181 7.94 -0.77 -16.98
CA THR A 181 8.31 -0.14 -15.72
C THR A 181 7.09 -0.03 -14.82
N ILE A 182 7.28 -0.34 -13.54
CA ILE A 182 6.26 -0.23 -12.50
C ILE A 182 6.73 0.67 -11.36
N ARG A 183 5.78 1.27 -10.66
CA ARG A 183 6.02 1.93 -9.36
C ARG A 183 5.90 0.88 -8.25
N VAL A 184 6.95 0.74 -7.46
CA VAL A 184 6.96 -0.24 -6.35
C VAL A 184 6.55 0.41 -5.04
N SER A 185 7.35 1.34 -4.56
CA SER A 185 7.08 2.20 -3.39
C SER A 185 8.16 3.28 -3.37
N GLY A 186 7.82 4.48 -3.82
CA GLY A 186 8.75 5.61 -3.89
C GLY A 186 9.68 5.64 -5.12
N TYR A 187 9.79 4.55 -5.90
CA TYR A 187 10.61 4.51 -7.11
C TYR A 187 10.01 3.62 -8.20
N ALA A 188 10.53 3.77 -9.42
CA ALA A 188 10.16 2.98 -10.58
C ALA A 188 11.28 1.99 -10.94
N VAL A 189 10.88 0.79 -11.36
CA VAL A 189 11.82 -0.28 -11.73
C VAL A 189 11.24 -1.08 -12.91
N LYS A 190 12.10 -1.68 -13.72
CA LYS A 190 11.67 -2.65 -14.73
C LYS A 190 11.13 -3.89 -14.03
N PHE A 191 9.89 -4.27 -14.32
CA PHE A 191 9.23 -5.40 -13.68
C PHE A 191 10.02 -6.71 -13.83
N ILE A 192 10.56 -6.98 -15.02
CA ILE A 192 11.35 -8.19 -15.30
C ILE A 192 12.70 -8.24 -14.58
N SER A 193 13.20 -7.12 -14.03
CA SER A 193 14.46 -7.08 -13.26
C SER A 193 14.25 -7.36 -11.77
N LEU A 194 13.01 -7.43 -11.30
CA LEU A 194 12.68 -7.80 -9.94
C LEU A 194 12.90 -9.30 -9.72
N THR A 195 13.21 -9.69 -8.47
CA THR A 195 13.18 -11.11 -8.10
C THR A 195 11.76 -11.66 -8.21
N LYS A 196 11.62 -12.97 -8.40
CA LYS A 196 10.29 -13.61 -8.48
C LYS A 196 9.40 -13.25 -7.29
N GLU A 197 9.95 -13.23 -6.09
CA GLU A 197 9.22 -12.89 -4.87
C GLU A 197 8.72 -11.45 -4.86
N GLN A 198 9.50 -10.51 -5.39
CA GLN A 198 9.10 -9.12 -5.54
C GLN A 198 8.05 -8.95 -6.65
N GLN A 199 8.14 -9.73 -7.74
CA GLN A 199 7.11 -9.77 -8.77
C GLN A 199 5.80 -10.33 -8.22
N ASP A 200 5.87 -11.44 -7.47
CA ASP A 200 4.71 -12.04 -6.81
C ASP A 200 4.04 -11.06 -5.83
N ASP A 201 4.84 -10.28 -5.07
CA ASP A 201 4.34 -9.20 -4.21
C ASP A 201 3.55 -8.14 -5.02
N VAL A 202 4.11 -7.67 -6.13
CA VAL A 202 3.45 -6.68 -6.99
C VAL A 202 2.17 -7.22 -7.62
N ILE A 203 2.17 -8.48 -8.05
CA ILE A 203 1.00 -9.16 -8.62
C ILE A 203 -0.11 -9.33 -7.57
N ALA A 204 0.27 -9.60 -6.31
CA ALA A 204 -0.68 -9.79 -5.22
C ALA A 204 -1.35 -8.49 -4.74
N ARG A 205 -0.83 -7.31 -5.14
CA ARG A 205 -1.40 -6.01 -4.74
C ARG A 205 -2.79 -5.83 -5.31
N THR A 206 -3.63 -5.12 -4.57
CA THR A 206 -4.97 -4.78 -5.05
C THR A 206 -4.88 -4.01 -6.36
N CYS A 207 -5.59 -4.50 -7.37
CA CYS A 207 -5.80 -3.78 -8.63
C CYS A 207 -7.26 -3.32 -8.68
N HIS A 208 -7.47 -2.00 -8.49
CA HIS A 208 -8.80 -1.43 -8.50
C HIS A 208 -9.42 -1.49 -9.88
N LYS A 209 -10.60 -2.08 -9.96
CA LYS A 209 -11.41 -2.21 -11.19
C LYS A 209 -12.55 -1.18 -11.24
N SER A 210 -12.72 -0.42 -10.16
CA SER A 210 -13.68 0.70 -10.01
C SER A 210 -13.09 1.80 -9.15
N LEU A 211 -13.64 2.99 -9.26
CA LEU A 211 -13.32 4.13 -8.39
C LEU A 211 -13.92 3.98 -6.99
#